data_6c150396cc14772ccd9e1acc6b2962ab
#
_entry.id   6c150396cc14772ccd9e1acc6b2962ab
#
_cell.length_a   1.000
_cell.length_b   1.000
_cell.length_c   1.000
_cell.angle_alpha   90.00
_cell.angle_beta   90.00
_cell.angle_gamma   90.00
#
_symmetry.space_group_name_H-M   'P 1'
#
loop_
_entity.id
_entity.type
_entity.pdbx_description
1 polymer ?
#
loop_
_entity_poly.entity_id
_entity_poly.type
_entity_poly.pdbx_seq_one_letter_code
_entity_poly.pdbx_strand_id
1 'polypeptide(L)'
;MEEEVKSPIEWMLLTTAEVKNCEDAQKRVEWYSGRWGIEVYHRTLKSGCRIKDRQLGTADRLETCLGVDMVVAWRIYHLTMLGREVPEMPCTVFFKDVEWKALCCYVNKTPVAPETPPSLAEAVYMVGGIGGHLGRKSDGFPGTQTLWRGLQRLDTATEMYAIFMQQEYAHPMQSGP
;
A
#
# COMPACT_ATOMS: atom_id res chain seq x y z
N MET A 1 -38.06 -31.63 -0.95
CA MET A 1 -36.75 -31.32 -1.59
C MET A 1 -35.79 -31.23 -0.42
N GLU A 2 -35.06 -32.31 -0.15
CA GLU A 2 -34.01 -32.36 0.86
C GLU A 2 -32.82 -31.60 0.31
N GLU A 3 -32.41 -30.51 0.99
CA GLU A 3 -31.15 -29.86 0.71
C GLU A 3 -30.03 -30.87 0.99
N GLU A 4 -29.28 -31.23 -0.05
CA GLU A 4 -28.02 -31.96 0.10
C GLU A 4 -27.11 -31.15 1.02
N VAL A 5 -26.97 -31.59 2.26
CA VAL A 5 -25.97 -31.08 3.21
C VAL A 5 -24.60 -31.39 2.60
N LYS A 6 -23.99 -30.42 1.93
CA LYS A 6 -22.60 -30.51 1.50
C LYS A 6 -21.76 -30.85 2.70
N SER A 7 -21.01 -31.95 2.62
CA SER A 7 -20.08 -32.35 3.69
C SER A 7 -19.22 -31.15 4.05
N PRO A 8 -19.08 -30.82 5.35
CA PRO A 8 -18.29 -29.69 5.79
C PRO A 8 -16.83 -29.87 5.36
N ILE A 9 -16.17 -28.77 4.98
CA ILE A 9 -14.75 -28.80 4.68
C ILE A 9 -14.01 -28.97 5.99
N GLU A 10 -13.29 -30.07 6.13
CA GLU A 10 -12.45 -30.36 7.29
C GLU A 10 -11.01 -29.93 7.00
N TRP A 11 -10.42 -29.18 7.93
CA TRP A 11 -9.02 -28.76 7.86
C TRP A 11 -8.27 -29.31 9.08
N MET A 12 -7.12 -29.92 8.84
CA MET A 12 -6.21 -30.34 9.89
C MET A 12 -4.99 -29.42 9.89
N LEU A 13 -4.75 -28.76 11.02
CA LEU A 13 -3.60 -27.90 11.24
C LEU A 13 -2.58 -28.60 12.14
N LEU A 14 -1.37 -28.85 11.63
CA LEU A 14 -0.27 -29.41 12.42
C LEU A 14 0.57 -28.28 13.01
N THR A 15 0.86 -28.37 14.30
CA THR A 15 1.67 -27.38 15.01
C THR A 15 2.59 -28.06 16.02
N THR A 16 3.79 -27.51 16.20
CA THR A 16 4.71 -27.90 17.29
C THR A 16 4.47 -27.09 18.56
N ALA A 17 3.63 -26.05 18.49
CA ALA A 17 3.27 -25.26 19.66
C ALA A 17 2.23 -26.00 20.50
N GLU A 18 2.41 -25.96 21.82
CA GLU A 18 1.48 -26.60 22.76
C GLU A 18 0.08 -26.00 22.67
N VAL A 19 -0.93 -26.84 22.66
CA VAL A 19 -2.35 -26.46 22.62
C VAL A 19 -3.03 -27.12 23.81
N LYS A 20 -3.40 -26.35 24.84
CA LYS A 20 -4.00 -26.84 26.09
C LYS A 20 -5.51 -26.67 26.14
N ASN A 21 -6.04 -25.71 25.39
CA ASN A 21 -7.44 -25.32 25.44
C ASN A 21 -7.92 -24.77 24.08
N CYS A 22 -9.21 -24.46 24.00
CA CYS A 22 -9.84 -23.90 22.79
C CYS A 22 -9.24 -22.55 22.37
N GLU A 23 -8.87 -21.72 23.32
CA GLU A 23 -8.28 -20.40 23.05
C GLU A 23 -6.90 -20.55 22.40
N ASP A 24 -6.08 -21.47 22.90
CA ASP A 24 -4.79 -21.81 22.27
C ASP A 24 -5.01 -22.32 20.83
N ALA A 25 -5.99 -23.20 20.62
CA ALA A 25 -6.31 -23.70 19.29
C ALA A 25 -6.72 -22.57 18.34
N GLN A 26 -7.61 -21.70 18.78
CA GLN A 26 -8.05 -20.53 17.99
C GLN A 26 -6.88 -19.62 17.61
N LYS A 27 -5.99 -19.34 18.55
CA LYS A 27 -4.78 -18.56 18.31
C LYS A 27 -3.85 -19.19 17.26
N ARG A 28 -3.78 -20.55 17.21
CA ARG A 28 -3.00 -21.24 16.15
C ARG A 28 -3.66 -21.11 14.79
N VAL A 29 -4.99 -21.17 14.72
CA VAL A 29 -5.74 -20.91 13.48
C VAL A 29 -5.53 -19.47 13.00
N GLU A 30 -5.57 -18.49 13.90
CA GLU A 30 -5.28 -17.09 13.58
C GLU A 30 -3.87 -16.91 13.02
N TRP A 31 -2.85 -17.53 13.64
CA TRP A 31 -1.49 -17.50 13.11
C TRP A 31 -1.38 -18.10 11.72
N TYR A 32 -2.05 -19.23 11.50
CA TYR A 32 -2.06 -19.85 10.17
C TYR A 32 -2.77 -18.98 9.13
N SER A 33 -3.85 -18.33 9.51
CA SER A 33 -4.58 -17.39 8.62
C SER A 33 -3.70 -16.21 8.21
N GLY A 34 -2.85 -15.72 9.12
CA GLY A 34 -1.86 -14.67 8.84
C GLY A 34 -0.82 -15.05 7.76
N ARG A 35 -0.60 -16.37 7.54
CA ARG A 35 0.28 -16.88 6.48
C ARG A 35 -0.11 -16.39 5.08
N TRP A 36 -1.41 -16.15 4.85
CA TRP A 36 -1.91 -15.68 3.56
C TRP A 36 -1.30 -14.32 3.13
N GLY A 37 -0.85 -13.52 4.09
CA GLY A 37 -0.16 -12.26 3.85
C GLY A 37 1.10 -12.42 2.98
N ILE A 38 1.85 -13.52 3.14
CA ILE A 38 3.06 -13.76 2.35
C ILE A 38 2.75 -14.00 0.86
N GLU A 39 1.59 -14.58 0.56
CA GLU A 39 1.17 -14.81 -0.82
C GLU A 39 0.80 -13.50 -1.52
N VAL A 40 0.15 -12.57 -0.79
CA VAL A 40 -0.13 -11.22 -1.28
C VAL A 40 1.17 -10.45 -1.51
N TYR A 41 2.12 -10.55 -0.58
CA TYR A 41 3.45 -9.95 -0.70
C TYR A 41 4.19 -10.49 -1.93
N HIS A 42 4.27 -11.82 -2.09
CA HIS A 42 4.92 -12.44 -3.26
C HIS A 42 4.23 -12.08 -4.57
N ARG A 43 2.90 -11.95 -4.58
CA ARG A 43 2.15 -11.47 -5.75
C ARG A 43 2.55 -10.04 -6.10
N THR A 44 2.66 -9.16 -5.11
CA THR A 44 3.09 -7.78 -5.29
C THR A 44 4.51 -7.73 -5.86
N LEU A 45 5.43 -8.51 -5.32
CA LEU A 45 6.81 -8.61 -5.78
C LEU A 45 6.90 -9.11 -7.23
N LYS A 46 6.18 -10.18 -7.56
CA LYS A 46 6.20 -10.77 -8.90
C LYS A 46 5.51 -9.92 -9.97
N SER A 47 4.32 -9.41 -9.65
CA SER A 47 3.45 -8.73 -10.62
C SER A 47 3.58 -7.21 -10.58
N GLY A 48 3.83 -6.63 -9.40
CA GLY A 48 4.07 -5.21 -9.21
C GLY A 48 5.48 -4.83 -9.65
N CYS A 49 6.49 -5.34 -8.96
CA CYS A 49 7.90 -5.03 -9.24
C CYS A 49 8.44 -5.74 -10.49
N ARG A 50 7.69 -6.68 -11.06
CA ARG A 50 8.04 -7.41 -12.30
C ARG A 50 9.44 -8.05 -12.25
N ILE A 51 9.80 -8.62 -11.11
CA ILE A 51 11.14 -9.20 -10.87
C ILE A 51 11.56 -10.27 -11.88
N LYS A 52 10.57 -10.97 -12.47
CA LYS A 52 10.81 -11.99 -13.50
C LYS A 52 11.27 -11.42 -14.82
N ASP A 53 10.99 -10.15 -15.08
CA ASP A 53 11.34 -9.47 -16.34
C ASP A 53 12.71 -8.79 -16.25
N ARG A 54 13.36 -8.85 -15.08
CA ARG A 54 14.68 -8.26 -14.86
C ARG A 54 15.76 -9.08 -15.59
N GLN A 55 16.44 -8.44 -16.53
CA GLN A 55 17.58 -9.01 -17.27
C GLN A 55 18.85 -8.25 -16.85
N LEU A 56 19.43 -8.65 -15.74
CA LEU A 56 20.65 -8.06 -15.21
C LEU A 56 21.83 -8.99 -15.47
N GLY A 57 22.96 -8.44 -15.94
CA GLY A 57 24.09 -9.21 -16.45
C GLY A 57 24.91 -9.95 -15.37
N THR A 58 24.70 -9.69 -14.07
CA THR A 58 25.42 -10.36 -12.97
C THR A 58 24.48 -10.69 -11.82
N ALA A 59 24.82 -11.74 -11.06
CA ALA A 59 24.08 -12.15 -9.87
C ALA A 59 24.02 -11.03 -8.82
N ASP A 60 25.12 -10.36 -8.54
CA ASP A 60 25.22 -9.29 -7.54
C ASP A 60 24.25 -8.12 -7.85
N ARG A 61 24.15 -7.75 -9.15
CA ARG A 61 23.20 -6.72 -9.58
C ARG A 61 21.75 -7.18 -9.42
N LEU A 62 21.49 -8.46 -9.69
CA LEU A 62 20.17 -9.05 -9.53
C LEU A 62 19.77 -9.08 -8.04
N GLU A 63 20.67 -9.48 -7.15
CA GLU A 63 20.45 -9.51 -5.70
C GLU A 63 20.17 -8.10 -5.15
N THR A 64 20.99 -7.12 -5.54
CA THR A 64 20.79 -5.72 -5.13
C THR A 64 19.43 -5.19 -5.59
N CYS A 65 19.08 -5.43 -6.85
CA CYS A 65 17.81 -5.01 -7.41
C CYS A 65 16.63 -5.70 -6.72
N LEU A 66 16.76 -7.01 -6.45
CA LEU A 66 15.74 -7.77 -5.72
C LEU A 66 15.56 -7.24 -4.31
N GLY A 67 16.63 -6.89 -3.60
CA GLY A 67 16.56 -6.28 -2.27
C GLY A 67 15.74 -4.99 -2.27
N VAL A 68 15.94 -4.11 -3.25
CA VAL A 68 15.15 -2.88 -3.42
C VAL A 68 13.69 -3.23 -3.74
N ASP A 69 13.45 -4.13 -4.69
CA ASP A 69 12.09 -4.55 -5.06
C ASP A 69 11.33 -5.17 -3.86
N MET A 70 12.03 -5.89 -2.99
CA MET A 70 11.45 -6.45 -1.76
C MET A 70 10.98 -5.37 -0.78
N VAL A 71 11.76 -4.30 -0.58
CA VAL A 71 11.36 -3.17 0.26
C VAL A 71 10.15 -2.46 -0.33
N VAL A 72 10.14 -2.25 -1.64
CA VAL A 72 9.01 -1.63 -2.34
C VAL A 72 7.75 -2.49 -2.22
N ALA A 73 7.86 -3.80 -2.46
CA ALA A 73 6.73 -4.72 -2.32
C ALA A 73 6.19 -4.74 -0.88
N TRP A 74 7.07 -4.65 0.12
CA TRP A 74 6.69 -4.51 1.51
C TRP A 74 5.91 -3.22 1.77
N ARG A 75 6.39 -2.08 1.26
CA ARG A 75 5.71 -0.78 1.42
C ARG A 75 4.28 -0.83 0.84
N ILE A 76 4.09 -1.43 -0.34
CA ILE A 76 2.77 -1.59 -0.96
C ILE A 76 1.87 -2.51 -0.13
N TYR A 77 2.42 -3.65 0.30
CA TYR A 77 1.69 -4.60 1.14
C TYR A 77 1.25 -3.95 2.44
N HIS A 78 2.16 -3.25 3.12
CA HIS A 78 1.89 -2.54 4.38
C HIS A 78 0.80 -1.48 4.21
N LEU A 79 0.85 -0.67 3.15
CA LEU A 79 -0.20 0.30 2.85
C LEU A 79 -1.56 -0.39 2.62
N THR A 80 -1.55 -1.53 1.92
CA THR A 80 -2.77 -2.31 1.65
C THR A 80 -3.40 -2.83 2.93
N MET A 81 -2.58 -3.33 3.87
CA MET A 81 -3.05 -3.85 5.15
C MET A 81 -3.55 -2.74 6.06
N LEU A 82 -2.75 -1.70 6.26
CA LEU A 82 -3.15 -0.54 7.08
C LEU A 82 -4.44 0.11 6.58
N GLY A 83 -4.58 0.31 5.26
CA GLY A 83 -5.78 0.90 4.68
C GLY A 83 -7.05 0.07 4.87
N ARG A 84 -6.92 -1.22 5.20
CA ARG A 84 -8.05 -2.12 5.52
C ARG A 84 -8.31 -2.22 7.02
N GLU A 85 -7.26 -2.25 7.83
CA GLU A 85 -7.34 -2.48 9.27
C GLU A 85 -7.66 -1.21 10.05
N VAL A 86 -7.08 -0.08 9.62
CA VAL A 86 -7.22 1.21 10.31
C VAL A 86 -7.55 2.37 9.34
N PRO A 87 -8.63 2.24 8.53
CA PRO A 87 -8.96 3.18 7.45
C PRO A 87 -9.15 4.62 7.90
N GLU A 88 -9.66 4.82 9.12
CA GLU A 88 -9.99 6.14 9.69
C GLU A 88 -8.79 6.87 10.30
N MET A 89 -7.65 6.19 10.43
CA MET A 89 -6.44 6.83 10.94
C MET A 89 -5.97 7.93 9.98
N PRO A 90 -5.35 9.01 10.50
CA PRO A 90 -4.72 10.01 9.62
C PRO A 90 -3.68 9.36 8.70
N CYS A 91 -3.62 9.79 7.46
CA CYS A 91 -2.69 9.18 6.48
C CYS A 91 -1.21 9.36 6.86
N THR A 92 -0.90 10.22 7.82
CA THR A 92 0.45 10.45 8.37
C THR A 92 1.04 9.22 9.07
N VAL A 93 0.23 8.19 9.39
CA VAL A 93 0.73 6.90 9.87
C VAL A 93 1.58 6.16 8.81
N PHE A 94 1.42 6.55 7.55
CA PHE A 94 2.15 5.94 6.42
C PHE A 94 2.89 6.96 5.57
N PHE A 95 2.28 8.09 5.26
CA PHE A 95 2.82 9.14 4.38
C PHE A 95 3.52 10.23 5.18
N LYS A 96 4.67 10.70 4.69
CA LYS A 96 5.31 11.91 5.21
C LYS A 96 4.48 13.14 4.85
N ASP A 97 4.69 14.24 5.57
CA ASP A 97 3.97 15.50 5.35
C ASP A 97 4.05 15.98 3.90
N VAL A 98 5.22 15.94 3.31
CA VAL A 98 5.42 16.35 1.91
C VAL A 98 4.69 15.42 0.93
N GLU A 99 4.63 14.11 1.23
CA GLU A 99 4.00 13.11 0.36
C GLU A 99 2.47 13.30 0.31
N TRP A 100 1.81 13.40 1.48
CA TRP A 100 0.35 13.55 1.49
C TRP A 100 -0.10 14.92 1.00
N LYS A 101 0.67 15.99 1.27
CA LYS A 101 0.38 17.32 0.74
C LYS A 101 0.48 17.33 -0.79
N ALA A 102 1.57 16.77 -1.33
CA ALA A 102 1.75 16.61 -2.77
C ALA A 102 0.61 15.78 -3.40
N LEU A 103 0.19 14.68 -2.74
CA LEU A 103 -0.93 13.86 -3.17
C LEU A 103 -2.23 14.66 -3.28
N CYS A 104 -2.57 15.41 -2.23
CA CYS A 104 -3.76 16.24 -2.21
C CYS A 104 -3.73 17.32 -3.29
N CYS A 105 -2.61 18.02 -3.46
CA CYS A 105 -2.45 19.04 -4.49
C CYS A 105 -2.59 18.44 -5.88
N TYR A 106 -1.97 17.30 -6.13
CA TYR A 106 -2.02 16.63 -7.43
C TYR A 106 -3.42 16.14 -7.81
N VAL A 107 -4.12 15.50 -6.86
CA VAL A 107 -5.47 14.95 -7.09
C VAL A 107 -6.51 16.05 -7.24
N ASN A 108 -6.48 17.05 -6.36
CA ASN A 108 -7.43 18.15 -6.35
C ASN A 108 -7.08 19.26 -7.36
N LYS A 109 -5.93 19.15 -8.03
CA LYS A 109 -5.41 20.17 -8.99
C LYS A 109 -5.39 21.58 -8.40
N THR A 110 -4.92 21.67 -7.16
CA THR A 110 -4.76 22.93 -6.42
C THR A 110 -3.32 23.08 -5.94
N PRO A 111 -2.76 24.29 -5.96
CA PRO A 111 -1.41 24.51 -5.44
C PRO A 111 -1.35 24.46 -3.90
N VAL A 112 -2.48 24.61 -3.24
CA VAL A 112 -2.56 24.69 -1.77
C VAL A 112 -3.03 23.36 -1.21
N ALA A 113 -2.22 22.76 -0.35
CA ALA A 113 -2.58 21.55 0.39
C ALA A 113 -3.59 21.90 1.52
N PRO A 114 -4.48 20.96 1.88
CA PRO A 114 -5.35 21.14 3.04
C PRO A 114 -4.54 21.26 4.33
N GLU A 115 -5.10 21.93 5.33
CA GLU A 115 -4.45 22.10 6.65
C GLU A 115 -4.38 20.77 7.43
N THR A 116 -5.38 19.93 7.25
CA THR A 116 -5.50 18.64 7.94
C THR A 116 -5.24 17.48 6.98
N PRO A 117 -4.47 16.47 7.41
CA PRO A 117 -4.25 15.29 6.59
C PRO A 117 -5.56 14.51 6.40
N PRO A 118 -5.80 13.96 5.20
CA PRO A 118 -6.92 13.06 4.96
C PRO A 118 -6.80 11.77 5.77
N SER A 119 -7.88 11.01 5.86
CA SER A 119 -7.83 9.65 6.41
C SER A 119 -6.94 8.75 5.55
N LEU A 120 -6.47 7.66 6.14
CA LEU A 120 -5.66 6.68 5.42
C LEU A 120 -6.43 6.06 4.26
N ALA A 121 -7.72 5.78 4.45
CA ALA A 121 -8.58 5.27 3.38
C ALA A 121 -8.65 6.25 2.20
N GLU A 122 -8.92 7.53 2.46
CA GLU A 122 -8.95 8.56 1.42
C GLU A 122 -7.62 8.64 0.66
N ALA A 123 -6.50 8.65 1.39
CA ALA A 123 -5.18 8.70 0.79
C ALA A 123 -4.90 7.45 -0.09
N VAL A 124 -5.30 6.25 0.36
CA VAL A 124 -5.17 5.01 -0.43
C VAL A 124 -5.99 5.08 -1.71
N TYR A 125 -7.23 5.58 -1.65
CA TYR A 125 -8.05 5.76 -2.85
C TYR A 125 -7.49 6.84 -3.78
N MET A 126 -6.93 7.92 -3.26
CA MET A 126 -6.22 8.94 -4.05
C MET A 126 -5.02 8.33 -4.79
N VAL A 127 -4.16 7.58 -4.08
CA VAL A 127 -3.03 6.87 -4.69
C VAL A 127 -3.52 5.86 -5.72
N GLY A 128 -4.57 5.12 -5.40
CA GLY A 128 -5.23 4.22 -6.34
C GLY A 128 -5.69 4.95 -7.60
N GLY A 129 -6.37 6.09 -7.45
CA GLY A 129 -6.88 6.91 -8.54
C GLY A 129 -5.78 7.37 -9.49
N ILE A 130 -4.69 7.93 -8.97
CA ILE A 130 -3.55 8.30 -9.81
C ILE A 130 -2.84 7.09 -10.43
N GLY A 131 -2.99 5.90 -9.84
CA GLY A 131 -2.51 4.62 -10.38
C GLY A 131 -3.43 3.98 -11.41
N GLY A 132 -4.62 4.55 -11.66
CA GLY A 132 -5.60 4.08 -12.64
C GLY A 132 -6.76 3.30 -12.04
N HIS A 133 -7.00 3.37 -10.72
CA HIS A 133 -8.22 2.87 -10.10
C HIS A 133 -9.39 3.80 -10.43
N LEU A 134 -10.48 3.24 -10.94
CA LEU A 134 -11.61 4.03 -11.40
C LEU A 134 -12.60 4.40 -10.27
N GLY A 135 -12.53 3.72 -9.14
CA GLY A 135 -13.39 3.99 -7.98
C GLY A 135 -14.88 3.69 -8.20
N ARG A 136 -15.21 2.77 -9.11
CA ARG A 136 -16.58 2.34 -9.33
C ARG A 136 -17.07 1.52 -8.15
N LYS A 137 -18.39 1.49 -7.90
CA LYS A 137 -18.97 0.70 -6.80
C LYS A 137 -18.56 -0.78 -6.80
N SER A 138 -18.27 -1.33 -7.99
CA SER A 138 -17.83 -2.72 -8.20
C SER A 138 -16.33 -2.96 -8.01
N ASP A 139 -15.51 -1.90 -8.02
CA ASP A 139 -14.05 -2.05 -8.09
C ASP A 139 -13.40 -2.45 -6.76
N GLY A 140 -14.11 -2.21 -5.64
CA GLY A 140 -13.61 -2.51 -4.30
C GLY A 140 -12.35 -1.70 -3.94
N PHE A 141 -11.53 -2.26 -3.08
CA PHE A 141 -10.28 -1.64 -2.63
C PHE A 141 -9.21 -1.67 -3.74
N PRO A 142 -8.42 -0.60 -3.92
CA PRO A 142 -7.38 -0.54 -4.95
C PRO A 142 -6.40 -1.72 -4.85
N GLY A 143 -6.19 -2.41 -5.98
CA GLY A 143 -5.28 -3.53 -6.05
C GLY A 143 -3.80 -3.13 -5.95
N THR A 144 -2.92 -4.07 -5.56
CA THR A 144 -1.50 -3.81 -5.32
C THR A 144 -0.75 -3.24 -6.55
N GLN A 145 -1.10 -3.67 -7.77
CA GLN A 145 -0.51 -3.12 -9.00
C GLN A 145 -0.92 -1.66 -9.25
N THR A 146 -2.15 -1.32 -8.91
CA THR A 146 -2.66 0.04 -9.04
C THR A 146 -2.01 0.95 -8.01
N LEU A 147 -1.91 0.48 -6.76
CA LEU A 147 -1.18 1.21 -5.71
C LEU A 147 0.29 1.40 -6.06
N TRP A 148 0.96 0.39 -6.62
CA TRP A 148 2.33 0.50 -7.10
C TRP A 148 2.50 1.65 -8.09
N ARG A 149 1.68 1.66 -9.16
CA ARG A 149 1.71 2.73 -10.16
C ARG A 149 1.39 4.10 -9.57
N GLY A 150 0.45 4.13 -8.62
CA GLY A 150 0.10 5.34 -7.89
C GLY A 150 1.25 5.88 -7.06
N LEU A 151 1.93 5.03 -6.30
CA LEU A 151 3.09 5.43 -5.49
C LEU A 151 4.26 5.94 -6.34
N GLN A 152 4.53 5.32 -7.50
CA GLN A 152 5.55 5.83 -8.44
C GLN A 152 5.23 7.24 -8.94
N ARG A 153 3.97 7.51 -9.29
CA ARG A 153 3.54 8.85 -9.70
C ARG A 153 3.56 9.86 -8.56
N LEU A 154 3.20 9.39 -7.36
CA LEU A 154 3.28 10.22 -6.16
C LEU A 154 4.72 10.62 -5.84
N ASP A 155 5.69 9.72 -6.01
CA ASP A 155 7.10 10.00 -5.79
C ASP A 155 7.56 11.18 -6.64
N THR A 156 7.31 11.12 -7.96
CA THR A 156 7.59 12.21 -8.88
C THR A 156 6.84 13.51 -8.51
N ALA A 157 5.57 13.41 -8.15
CA ALA A 157 4.78 14.57 -7.72
C ALA A 157 5.33 15.18 -6.43
N THR A 158 5.81 14.36 -5.50
CA THR A 158 6.41 14.79 -4.23
C THR A 158 7.72 15.54 -4.46
N GLU A 159 8.58 15.05 -5.36
CA GLU A 159 9.82 15.74 -5.73
C GLU A 159 9.52 17.13 -6.30
N MET A 160 8.59 17.22 -7.24
CA MET A 160 8.20 18.50 -7.84
C MET A 160 7.59 19.44 -6.80
N TYR A 161 6.68 18.93 -5.94
CA TYR A 161 6.07 19.72 -4.88
C TYR A 161 7.12 20.28 -3.93
N ALA A 162 8.10 19.49 -3.51
CA ALA A 162 9.17 19.92 -2.62
C ALA A 162 10.03 21.04 -3.25
N ILE A 163 10.34 20.96 -4.56
CA ILE A 163 11.08 22.00 -5.28
C ILE A 163 10.30 23.32 -5.29
N PHE A 164 9.00 23.30 -5.60
CA PHE A 164 8.18 24.49 -5.63
C PHE A 164 8.01 25.13 -4.25
N MET A 165 7.81 24.33 -3.20
CA MET A 165 7.71 24.83 -1.84
C MET A 165 9.02 25.47 -1.36
N GLN A 166 10.18 24.92 -1.72
CA GLN A 166 11.48 25.53 -1.41
C GLN A 166 11.66 26.89 -2.10
N GLN A 167 11.19 27.05 -3.34
CA GLN A 167 11.25 28.32 -4.07
C GLN A 167 10.35 29.39 -3.44
N GLU A 168 9.19 29.03 -2.93
CA GLU A 168 8.27 29.95 -2.25
C GLU A 168 8.87 30.50 -0.95
N TYR A 169 9.61 29.70 -0.21
CA TYR A 169 10.36 30.16 0.98
C TYR A 169 11.60 30.97 0.64
N ALA A 170 12.22 30.72 -0.53
CA ALA A 170 13.42 31.48 -0.96
C ALA A 170 13.10 32.86 -1.53
N HIS A 171 11.88 33.09 -2.01
CA HIS A 171 11.40 34.36 -2.51
C HIS A 171 10.03 34.70 -1.87
N PRO A 172 10.00 35.20 -0.62
CA PRO A 172 8.80 35.82 -0.11
C PRO A 172 8.48 36.98 -1.05
N MET A 173 7.32 36.90 -1.71
CA MET A 173 6.86 37.97 -2.61
C MET A 173 7.01 39.30 -1.87
N GLN A 174 7.91 40.15 -2.35
CA GLN A 174 7.92 41.57 -2.01
C GLN A 174 6.58 42.11 -2.51
N SER A 175 5.57 42.12 -1.66
CA SER A 175 4.41 42.96 -1.83
C SER A 175 4.94 44.41 -1.71
N GLY A 176 5.29 44.98 -2.86
CA GLY A 176 5.57 46.39 -2.98
C GLY A 176 4.33 47.21 -2.66
N PRO A 177 4.53 48.48 -2.27
CA PRO A 177 3.55 49.37 -1.71
C PRO A 177 2.38 49.69 -2.64
#